data_35c7d13c0d73b5c53659ded43a01355e
#
_entry.id   35c7d13c0d73b5c53659ded43a01355e
#
_cell.length_a   1.000
_cell.length_b   1.000
_cell.length_c   1.000
_cell.angle_alpha   90.00
_cell.angle_beta   90.00
_cell.angle_gamma   90.00
#
_symmetry.space_group_name_H-M   'P 1'
#
loop_
_entity.id
_entity.type
_entity.pdbx_description
1 polymer ?
#
loop_
_entity_poly.entity_id
_entity_poly.type
_entity_poly.pdbx_seq_one_letter_code
_entity_poly.pdbx_strand_id
1 'polypeptide(L)'
;RRILLGQPLLSNAADNAALAESLLRRFKIGEYFPHPRETYRVSGAEYITSPLIFEDYLLESLRREPDTRFEVYHLVSTAALNVYAFPRTAVYAVRPAEAAFHTPGVARIYEVMAQLGIPIIDIE
;
A
#
# COMPACT_ATOMS: atom_id res chain seq x y z
N ARG A 1 13.22 3.70 1.17
CA ARG A 1 12.52 2.87 0.18
C ARG A 1 11.03 3.19 0.23
N ARG A 2 10.42 3.35 -0.91
CA ARG A 2 8.99 3.57 -1.04
C ARG A 2 8.35 2.35 -1.69
N ILE A 3 7.37 1.77 -0.99
CA ILE A 3 6.72 0.53 -1.39
C ILE A 3 5.21 0.76 -1.47
N LEU A 4 4.60 0.34 -2.58
CA LEU A 4 3.15 0.29 -2.71
C LEU A 4 2.66 -1.13 -2.45
N LEU A 5 1.71 -1.29 -1.55
CA LEU A 5 1.04 -2.58 -1.34
C LEU A 5 -0.08 -2.74 -2.35
N GLY A 6 -0.03 -3.81 -3.12
CA GLY A 6 -1.08 -4.13 -4.09
C GLY A 6 -2.39 -4.51 -3.41
N GLN A 7 -3.51 -4.08 -4.02
CA GLN A 7 -4.83 -4.37 -3.48
C GLN A 7 -5.89 -4.29 -4.58
N PRO A 8 -6.44 -5.43 -5.03
CA PRO A 8 -7.42 -5.46 -6.12
C PRO A 8 -8.82 -5.14 -5.62
N LEU A 9 -9.13 -3.87 -5.38
CA LEU A 9 -10.42 -3.42 -4.85
C LEU A 9 -11.44 -3.03 -5.91
N LEU A 10 -10.98 -2.72 -7.13
CA LEU A 10 -11.88 -2.40 -8.24
C LEU A 10 -12.32 -3.67 -8.94
N SER A 11 -13.46 -3.62 -9.63
CA SER A 11 -14.07 -4.81 -10.23
C SER A 11 -13.33 -5.34 -11.46
N ASN A 12 -12.43 -4.55 -12.03
CA ASN A 12 -11.82 -4.85 -13.32
C ASN A 12 -10.29 -4.74 -13.19
N ALA A 13 -9.60 -5.75 -13.73
CA ALA A 13 -8.15 -5.85 -13.64
C ALA A 13 -7.43 -4.64 -14.23
N ALA A 14 -7.90 -4.14 -15.38
CA ALA A 14 -7.28 -2.98 -16.02
C ALA A 14 -7.38 -1.73 -15.16
N ASP A 15 -8.50 -1.54 -14.47
CA ASP A 15 -8.70 -0.39 -13.59
C ASP A 15 -7.82 -0.47 -12.35
N ASN A 16 -7.66 -1.68 -11.78
CA ASN A 16 -6.75 -1.89 -10.66
C ASN A 16 -5.31 -1.57 -11.05
N ALA A 17 -4.88 -2.06 -12.21
CA ALA A 17 -3.52 -1.80 -12.71
C ALA A 17 -3.30 -0.31 -12.97
N ALA A 18 -4.26 0.35 -13.59
CA ALA A 18 -4.17 1.79 -13.90
C ALA A 18 -4.10 2.63 -12.62
N LEU A 19 -4.90 2.29 -11.61
CA LEU A 19 -4.87 2.97 -10.33
C LEU A 19 -3.49 2.81 -9.67
N ALA A 20 -2.99 1.57 -9.58
CA ALA A 20 -1.68 1.31 -8.99
C ALA A 20 -0.58 2.10 -9.71
N GLU A 21 -0.57 2.07 -11.05
CA GLU A 21 0.43 2.79 -11.83
C GLU A 21 0.37 4.30 -11.62
N SER A 22 -0.83 4.86 -11.47
CA SER A 22 -0.98 6.28 -11.18
C SER A 22 -0.41 6.64 -9.81
N LEU A 23 -0.59 5.77 -8.82
CA LEU A 23 -0.03 5.98 -7.48
C LEU A 23 1.50 5.91 -7.49
N LEU A 24 2.06 4.95 -8.23
CA LEU A 24 3.51 4.84 -8.37
C LEU A 24 4.13 6.13 -8.91
N ARG A 25 3.49 6.72 -9.93
CA ARG A 25 3.96 7.97 -10.53
C ARG A 25 3.78 9.15 -9.58
N ARG A 26 2.59 9.27 -9.00
CA ARG A 26 2.22 10.42 -8.15
C ARG A 26 3.11 10.55 -6.92
N PHE A 27 3.42 9.44 -6.27
CA PHE A 27 4.21 9.44 -5.04
C PHE A 27 5.66 9.01 -5.26
N LYS A 28 6.08 8.84 -6.51
CA LYS A 28 7.44 8.42 -6.87
C LYS A 28 7.85 7.14 -6.14
N ILE A 29 6.96 6.15 -6.18
CA ILE A 29 7.17 4.87 -5.52
C ILE A 29 7.96 3.95 -6.46
N GLY A 30 9.06 3.39 -5.96
CA GLY A 30 9.95 2.56 -6.77
C GLY A 30 9.70 1.06 -6.68
N GLU A 31 8.99 0.60 -5.67
CA GLU A 31 8.78 -0.82 -5.43
C GLU A 31 7.31 -1.16 -5.24
N TYR A 32 6.93 -2.35 -5.69
CA TYR A 32 5.56 -2.84 -5.60
C TYR A 32 5.52 -4.22 -4.95
N PHE A 33 4.71 -4.36 -3.90
CA PHE A 33 4.49 -5.64 -3.25
C PHE A 33 3.11 -6.15 -3.67
N PRO A 34 3.04 -7.15 -4.56
CA PRO A 34 1.77 -7.59 -5.13
C PRO A 34 0.90 -8.32 -4.11
N HIS A 35 -0.42 -8.22 -4.29
CA HIS A 35 -1.39 -8.99 -3.52
C HIS A 35 -1.48 -10.41 -4.11
N PRO A 36 -1.62 -11.46 -3.28
CA PRO A 36 -1.69 -12.84 -3.80
C PRO A 36 -2.81 -13.10 -4.80
N ARG A 37 -3.89 -12.32 -4.75
CA ARG A 37 -5.05 -12.50 -5.63
C ARG A 37 -5.02 -11.64 -6.89
N GLU A 38 -3.92 -10.94 -7.16
CA GLU A 38 -3.82 -10.14 -8.37
C GLU A 38 -3.77 -11.01 -9.62
N THR A 39 -4.56 -10.61 -10.63
CA THR A 39 -4.61 -11.27 -11.95
C THR A 39 -4.04 -10.38 -13.03
N TYR A 40 -3.43 -9.25 -12.66
CA TYR A 40 -2.90 -8.24 -13.57
C TYR A 40 -1.46 -7.91 -13.20
N ARG A 41 -0.77 -7.23 -14.09
CA ARG A 41 0.59 -6.76 -13.83
C ARG A 41 0.64 -5.24 -13.83
N VAL A 42 1.41 -4.69 -12.91
CA VAL A 42 1.60 -3.25 -12.74
C VAL A 42 2.96 -2.86 -13.29
N SER A 43 3.01 -1.82 -14.11
CA SER A 43 4.24 -1.29 -14.70
C SER A 43 4.72 -0.07 -13.93
N GLY A 44 6.03 0.21 -13.99
CA GLY A 44 6.60 1.44 -13.41
C GLY A 44 7.23 1.27 -12.04
N ALA A 45 7.31 0.05 -11.53
CA ALA A 45 8.00 -0.23 -10.28
C ALA A 45 8.68 -1.59 -10.34
N GLU A 46 9.66 -1.78 -9.48
CA GLU A 46 10.28 -3.07 -9.29
C GLU A 46 9.39 -3.93 -8.39
N TYR A 47 9.04 -5.13 -8.87
CA TYR A 47 8.27 -6.08 -8.08
C TYR A 47 9.13 -6.68 -6.97
N ILE A 48 8.60 -6.65 -5.77
CA ILE A 48 9.21 -7.38 -4.65
C ILE A 48 8.75 -8.83 -4.77
N THR A 49 9.71 -9.72 -4.97
CA THR A 49 9.45 -11.17 -5.04
C THR A 49 9.94 -11.78 -3.75
N SER A 50 9.02 -12.26 -2.92
CA SER A 50 9.35 -12.86 -1.62
C SER A 50 8.32 -13.92 -1.27
N PRO A 51 8.73 -15.02 -0.63
CA PRO A 51 7.78 -16.00 -0.09
C PRO A 51 7.09 -15.52 1.19
N LEU A 52 7.54 -14.41 1.77
CA LEU A 52 7.03 -13.89 3.03
C LEU A 52 5.80 -13.02 2.81
N ILE A 53 4.91 -12.97 3.80
CA ILE A 53 3.89 -11.94 3.85
C ILE A 53 4.56 -10.59 4.09
N PHE A 54 3.87 -9.50 3.79
CA PHE A 54 4.49 -8.18 3.81
C PHE A 54 5.07 -7.82 5.19
N GLU A 55 4.37 -8.13 6.26
CA GLU A 55 4.81 -7.83 7.63
C GLU A 55 6.18 -8.46 7.92
N ASP A 56 6.34 -9.72 7.55
CA ASP A 56 7.60 -10.44 7.75
C ASP A 56 8.69 -9.94 6.80
N TYR A 57 8.33 -9.63 5.56
CA TYR A 57 9.25 -9.05 4.60
C TYR A 57 9.81 -7.72 5.11
N LEU A 58 8.94 -6.85 5.61
CA LEU A 58 9.35 -5.55 6.12
C LEU A 58 10.24 -5.68 7.36
N LEU A 59 9.84 -6.55 8.28
CA LEU A 59 10.62 -6.79 9.50
C LEU A 59 12.03 -7.26 9.15
N GLU A 60 12.15 -8.19 8.22
CA GLU A 60 13.45 -8.69 7.80
C GLU A 60 14.27 -7.62 7.08
N SER A 61 13.63 -6.80 6.25
CA SER A 61 14.30 -5.69 5.58
C SER A 61 14.82 -4.65 6.57
N LEU A 62 14.06 -4.35 7.61
CA LEU A 62 14.47 -3.45 8.68
C LEU A 62 15.73 -3.97 9.41
N ARG A 63 15.82 -5.28 9.57
CA ARG A 63 16.98 -5.90 10.22
C ARG A 63 18.21 -5.91 9.33
N ARG A 64 18.03 -6.15 8.03
CA ARG A 64 19.13 -6.19 7.06
C ARG A 64 19.68 -4.81 6.72
N GLU A 65 18.84 -3.79 6.76
CA GLU A 65 19.15 -2.44 6.31
C GLU A 65 18.92 -1.45 7.45
N PRO A 66 19.78 -1.45 8.47
CA PRO A 66 19.54 -0.68 9.70
C PRO A 66 19.51 0.83 9.52
N ASP A 67 20.03 1.33 8.40
CA ASP A 67 20.05 2.79 8.12
C ASP A 67 18.97 3.21 7.12
N THR A 68 18.14 2.28 6.64
CA THR A 68 17.12 2.56 5.64
C THR A 68 15.80 2.95 6.29
N ARG A 69 15.14 3.98 5.74
CA ARG A 69 13.77 4.34 6.08
C ARG A 69 12.83 3.76 5.05
N PHE A 70 11.64 3.38 5.50
CA PHE A 70 10.62 2.80 4.65
C PHE A 70 9.37 3.67 4.66
N GLU A 71 8.83 3.95 3.47
CA GLU A 71 7.53 4.58 3.30
C GLU A 71 6.62 3.56 2.61
N VAL A 72 5.54 3.22 3.27
CA VAL A 72 4.58 2.21 2.80
C VAL A 72 3.30 2.91 2.41
N TYR A 73 2.91 2.76 1.15
CA TYR A 73 1.67 3.30 0.61
C TYR A 73 0.68 2.17 0.39
N HIS A 74 -0.56 2.38 0.76
CA HIS A 74 -1.60 1.38 0.57
C HIS A 74 -2.96 2.05 0.41
N LEU A 75 -3.95 1.28 0.03
CA LEU A 75 -5.34 1.73 -0.03
C LEU A 75 -6.05 1.40 1.28
N VAL A 76 -6.47 0.15 1.47
CA VAL A 76 -7.14 -0.31 2.70
C VAL A 76 -6.58 -1.66 3.16
N SER A 77 -5.26 -1.79 3.18
CA SER A 77 -4.63 -3.06 3.55
C SER A 77 -4.56 -3.25 5.05
N THR A 78 -4.93 -4.44 5.51
CA THR A 78 -4.76 -4.81 6.93
C THR A 78 -3.29 -4.97 7.30
N ALA A 79 -2.42 -5.28 6.34
CA ALA A 79 -0.98 -5.34 6.58
C ALA A 79 -0.44 -4.01 7.11
N ALA A 80 -0.98 -2.89 6.63
CA ALA A 80 -0.56 -1.58 7.09
C ALA A 80 -0.85 -1.36 8.58
N LEU A 81 -1.96 -1.91 9.07
CA LEU A 81 -2.31 -1.83 10.49
C LEU A 81 -1.32 -2.60 11.37
N ASN A 82 -0.64 -3.58 10.80
CA ASN A 82 0.34 -4.40 11.52
C ASN A 82 1.74 -3.79 11.53
N VAL A 83 2.05 -2.90 10.60
CA VAL A 83 3.40 -2.36 10.44
C VAL A 83 3.55 -0.87 10.73
N TYR A 84 2.44 -0.14 10.93
CA TYR A 84 2.51 1.32 11.06
C TYR A 84 3.37 1.79 12.25
N ALA A 85 3.52 0.96 13.26
CA ALA A 85 4.32 1.27 14.45
C ALA A 85 5.74 0.71 14.39
N PHE A 86 6.14 0.08 13.28
CA PHE A 86 7.51 -0.44 13.14
C PHE A 86 8.51 0.73 13.10
N PRO A 87 9.75 0.51 13.58
CA PRO A 87 10.78 1.55 13.54
C PRO A 87 11.10 1.93 12.10
N ARG A 88 11.50 3.18 11.89
CA ARG A 88 11.92 3.71 10.59
C ARG A 88 10.91 3.48 9.47
N THR A 89 9.62 3.38 9.82
CA THR A 89 8.53 3.08 8.90
C THR A 89 7.47 4.16 9.00
N ALA A 90 7.12 4.74 7.86
CA ALA A 90 5.99 5.65 7.73
C ALA A 90 4.94 4.99 6.83
N VAL A 91 3.68 4.98 7.24
CA VAL A 91 2.59 4.37 6.50
C VAL A 91 1.60 5.45 6.07
N TYR A 92 1.23 5.42 4.80
CA TYR A 92 0.28 6.38 4.21
C TYR A 92 -0.87 5.62 3.58
N ALA A 93 -2.10 5.97 3.95
CA ALA A 93 -3.30 5.42 3.35
C ALA A 93 -3.82 6.37 2.27
N VAL A 94 -3.91 5.89 1.04
CA VAL A 94 -4.40 6.69 -0.07
C VAL A 94 -5.88 6.38 -0.28
N ARG A 95 -6.71 7.43 -0.38
CA ARG A 95 -8.14 7.27 -0.61
C ARG A 95 -8.51 7.89 -1.96
N PRO A 96 -8.68 7.05 -3.01
CA PRO A 96 -9.14 7.51 -4.32
C PRO A 96 -10.60 7.98 -4.29
N ALA A 97 -10.98 8.73 -5.32
CA ALA A 97 -12.34 9.27 -5.44
C ALA A 97 -13.37 8.21 -5.88
N GLU A 98 -12.94 7.09 -6.43
CA GLU A 98 -13.84 6.03 -6.91
C GLU A 98 -14.77 5.54 -5.79
N ALA A 99 -16.02 5.24 -6.16
CA ALA A 99 -17.06 4.86 -5.21
C ALA A 99 -16.70 3.66 -4.32
N ALA A 100 -15.90 2.74 -4.83
CA ALA A 100 -15.46 1.56 -4.08
C ALA A 100 -14.72 1.92 -2.79
N PHE A 101 -14.09 3.09 -2.72
CA PHE A 101 -13.34 3.54 -1.55
C PHE A 101 -14.18 4.38 -0.57
N HIS A 102 -15.46 4.57 -0.87
CA HIS A 102 -16.38 5.42 -0.07
C HIS A 102 -17.62 4.67 0.41
N THR A 103 -17.63 3.33 0.29
CA THR A 103 -18.69 2.51 0.88
C THR A 103 -18.61 2.60 2.41
N PRO A 104 -19.72 2.38 3.14
CA PRO A 104 -19.70 2.49 4.61
C PRO A 104 -18.64 1.61 5.29
N GLY A 105 -18.44 0.39 4.81
CA GLY A 105 -17.42 -0.51 5.37
C GLY A 105 -16.00 -0.01 5.15
N VAL A 106 -15.69 0.47 3.95
CA VAL A 106 -14.37 1.00 3.62
C VAL A 106 -14.12 2.33 4.32
N ALA A 107 -15.14 3.20 4.37
CA ALA A 107 -15.04 4.47 5.10
C ALA A 107 -14.67 4.24 6.57
N ARG A 108 -15.24 3.20 7.18
CA ARG A 108 -14.93 2.83 8.57
C ARG A 108 -13.46 2.45 8.75
N ILE A 109 -12.89 1.72 7.78
CA ILE A 109 -11.48 1.34 7.83
C ILE A 109 -10.59 2.58 7.80
N TYR A 110 -10.89 3.55 6.93
CA TYR A 110 -10.14 4.81 6.89
C TYR A 110 -10.27 5.59 8.20
N GLU A 111 -11.45 5.59 8.84
CA GLU A 111 -11.62 6.22 10.15
C GLU A 111 -10.70 5.59 11.20
N VAL A 112 -10.64 4.26 11.23
CA VAL A 112 -9.78 3.53 12.17
C VAL A 112 -8.31 3.89 11.92
N MET A 113 -7.88 3.91 10.66
CA MET A 113 -6.51 4.28 10.33
C MET A 113 -6.18 5.70 10.78
N ALA A 114 -7.09 6.65 10.56
CA ALA A 114 -6.90 8.02 11.00
C ALA A 114 -6.77 8.11 12.53
N GLN A 115 -7.58 7.35 13.26
CA GLN A 115 -7.51 7.30 14.73
C GLN A 115 -6.18 6.75 15.24
N LEU A 116 -5.54 5.87 14.46
CA LEU A 116 -4.22 5.33 14.78
C LEU A 116 -3.09 6.28 14.40
N GLY A 117 -3.38 7.40 13.79
CA GLY A 117 -2.38 8.36 13.36
C GLY A 117 -1.80 8.09 11.98
N ILE A 118 -2.39 7.19 11.20
CA ILE A 118 -1.97 6.95 9.81
C ILE A 118 -2.52 8.07 8.94
N PRO A 119 -1.68 8.84 8.24
CA PRO A 119 -2.16 9.90 7.36
C PRO A 119 -3.02 9.35 6.24
N ILE A 120 -4.16 9.99 6.00
CA ILE A 120 -5.05 9.67 4.89
C ILE A 120 -4.82 10.71 3.79
N ILE A 121 -4.47 10.23 2.59
CA ILE A 121 -4.22 11.11 1.44
C ILE A 121 -5.35 10.92 0.45
N ASP A 122 -6.20 11.93 0.32
CA ASP A 122 -7.29 11.92 -0.67
C ASP A 122 -6.74 12.32 -2.04
N ILE A 123 -7.09 11.54 -3.06
CA ILE A 123 -6.73 11.84 -4.45
C ILE A 123 -7.96 11.77 -5.33
N GLU A 124 -7.89 12.45 -6.46
CA GLU A 124 -8.96 12.45 -7.46
C GLU A 124 -8.87 11.25 -8.39
#